data_48f89fb5961750b0b9eca054399c2b49
#
_entry.id   48f89fb5961750b0b9eca054399c2b49
#
_cell.length_a   1.000
_cell.length_b   1.000
_cell.length_c   1.000
_cell.angle_alpha   90.00
_cell.angle_beta   90.00
_cell.angle_gamma   90.00
#
_symmetry.space_group_name_H-M   'P 1'
#
loop_
_entity.id
_entity.type
_entity.pdbx_description
1 polymer ?
#
loop_
_entity_poly.entity_id
_entity_poly.type
_entity_poly.pdbx_seq_one_letter_code
_entity_poly.pdbx_strand_id
1 'polypeptide(L)'
;MKRFSAIILSLFTVFTVLAGCSSNASTKNNEIIIGIDDKFAPMGFRDKDNNLVGFDIDYAKAAVEKMGKEVKFQPIDWKTKESELSSGRIDLIWNGYTITDKRKEMVLFTKPYLANAQVIATKADSDISTLADLDGKVIGLQSLSSASDALNANPIKDSIKSVSEYADNVLALSDLKSGRVDAVIIDEVVIDYYMAQEEGTFKVLDESLAPEEYGVGVKKGNDELLKELQKALDELSADGTAAEISEKWFGEDKVLN
;
A
#
# COMPACT_ATOMS: atom_id res chain seq x y z
N MET A 1 15.83 -49.29 -81.79
CA MET A 1 15.47 -50.60 -81.22
C MET A 1 15.79 -50.59 -79.73
N LYS A 2 14.93 -51.03 -78.93
CA LYS A 2 14.90 -51.22 -77.47
C LYS A 2 14.10 -50.13 -76.73
N ARG A 3 12.90 -50.55 -76.38
CA ARG A 3 11.93 -49.90 -75.54
C ARG A 3 12.34 -50.06 -74.09
N PHE A 4 12.32 -48.96 -73.26
CA PHE A 4 12.36 -49.03 -71.80
C PHE A 4 11.11 -48.47 -71.27
N SER A 5 10.32 -49.33 -70.68
CA SER A 5 9.14 -48.97 -69.89
C SER A 5 9.58 -48.38 -68.50
N ALA A 6 9.15 -47.18 -68.23
CA ALA A 6 9.32 -46.59 -66.91
C ALA A 6 8.09 -46.88 -66.06
N ILE A 7 8.27 -47.60 -64.95
CA ILE A 7 7.28 -47.88 -63.96
C ILE A 7 7.27 -46.65 -62.99
N ILE A 8 6.14 -45.94 -62.97
CA ILE A 8 5.91 -44.84 -62.02
C ILE A 8 5.38 -45.48 -60.74
N LEU A 9 6.20 -45.45 -59.68
CA LEU A 9 5.83 -45.84 -58.33
C LEU A 9 5.30 -44.59 -57.61
N SER A 10 3.96 -44.47 -57.47
CA SER A 10 3.33 -43.39 -56.79
C SER A 10 3.42 -43.60 -55.25
N LEU A 11 4.26 -42.85 -54.65
CA LEU A 11 4.43 -42.80 -53.17
C LEU A 11 3.31 -41.94 -52.60
N PHE A 12 2.33 -42.55 -51.93
CA PHE A 12 1.25 -41.91 -51.23
C PHE A 12 1.79 -41.45 -49.83
N THR A 13 2.21 -40.21 -49.74
CA THR A 13 2.62 -39.62 -48.46
C THR A 13 1.37 -39.22 -47.70
N VAL A 14 1.01 -39.98 -46.65
CA VAL A 14 -0.04 -39.63 -45.69
C VAL A 14 0.49 -38.53 -44.82
N PHE A 15 0.01 -37.31 -45.03
CA PHE A 15 0.25 -36.16 -44.16
C PHE A 15 -0.70 -36.26 -42.95
N THR A 16 -0.24 -36.86 -41.86
CA THR A 16 -0.93 -36.78 -40.55
C THR A 16 -0.80 -35.37 -40.01
N VAL A 17 -1.83 -34.56 -40.19
CA VAL A 17 -1.98 -33.28 -39.50
C VAL A 17 -2.23 -33.58 -38.02
N LEU A 18 -1.20 -33.52 -37.18
CA LEU A 18 -1.36 -33.40 -35.75
C LEU A 18 -1.93 -32.00 -35.49
N ALA A 19 -3.25 -31.93 -35.38
CA ALA A 19 -3.91 -30.80 -34.75
C ALA A 19 -3.50 -30.81 -33.25
N GLY A 20 -2.38 -30.19 -32.97
CA GLY A 20 -2.02 -29.82 -31.60
C GLY A 20 -3.04 -28.80 -31.10
N CYS A 21 -4.05 -29.25 -30.37
CA CYS A 21 -4.81 -28.38 -29.50
C CYS A 21 -3.82 -27.81 -28.49
N SER A 22 -3.20 -26.68 -28.81
CA SER A 22 -2.64 -25.80 -27.81
C SER A 22 -3.83 -25.28 -27.02
N SER A 23 -4.21 -25.99 -25.95
CA SER A 23 -4.96 -25.42 -24.89
C SER A 23 -4.05 -24.32 -24.30
N ASN A 24 -4.26 -23.07 -24.70
CA ASN A 24 -3.94 -21.94 -23.89
C ASN A 24 -4.81 -22.09 -22.61
N ALA A 25 -4.41 -23.00 -21.72
CA ALA A 25 -4.71 -22.84 -20.33
C ALA A 25 -4.07 -21.50 -19.99
N SER A 26 -4.89 -20.45 -19.87
CA SER A 26 -4.57 -19.26 -19.13
C SER A 26 -4.01 -19.79 -17.82
N THR A 27 -2.70 -19.76 -17.65
CA THR A 27 -2.10 -19.87 -16.34
C THR A 27 -2.71 -18.68 -15.59
N LYS A 28 -3.78 -18.93 -14.82
CA LYS A 28 -4.20 -18.00 -13.78
C LYS A 28 -2.91 -17.73 -13.03
N ASN A 29 -2.41 -16.50 -13.12
CA ASN A 29 -1.23 -16.10 -12.39
C ASN A 29 -1.51 -16.42 -10.94
N ASN A 30 -0.77 -17.37 -10.37
CA ASN A 30 -0.86 -17.72 -8.93
C ASN A 30 -0.24 -16.62 -8.07
N GLU A 31 0.13 -15.49 -8.69
CA GLU A 31 0.81 -14.36 -8.08
C GLU A 31 -0.17 -13.20 -7.85
N ILE A 32 -0.13 -12.61 -6.66
CA ILE A 32 -0.81 -11.36 -6.30
C ILE A 32 0.22 -10.24 -6.25
N ILE A 33 0.03 -9.21 -7.06
CA ILE A 33 0.92 -8.05 -7.12
C ILE A 33 0.35 -6.95 -6.21
N ILE A 34 1.09 -6.59 -5.18
CA ILE A 34 0.70 -5.59 -4.19
C ILE A 34 1.49 -4.31 -4.39
N GLY A 35 0.79 -3.20 -4.65
CA GLY A 35 1.39 -1.87 -4.71
C GLY A 35 1.65 -1.31 -3.31
N ILE A 36 2.86 -0.84 -3.08
CA ILE A 36 3.33 -0.32 -1.80
C ILE A 36 4.11 0.98 -1.97
N ASP A 37 4.18 1.78 -0.89
CA ASP A 37 5.19 2.82 -0.68
C ASP A 37 6.30 2.22 0.20
N ASP A 38 7.48 1.95 -0.35
CA ASP A 38 8.58 1.29 0.37
C ASP A 38 9.39 2.24 1.30
N LYS A 39 8.77 3.37 1.67
CA LYS A 39 9.28 4.36 2.63
C LYS A 39 8.26 4.73 3.73
N PHE A 40 7.30 3.86 3.97
CA PHE A 40 6.19 4.08 4.91
C PHE A 40 6.31 3.16 6.14
N ALA A 41 7.39 3.36 6.92
CA ALA A 41 7.60 2.60 8.16
C ALA A 41 6.54 2.97 9.23
N PRO A 42 6.06 2.00 10.04
CA PRO A 42 6.44 0.58 10.10
C PRO A 42 5.60 -0.32 9.19
N MET A 43 4.72 0.21 8.32
CA MET A 43 3.79 -0.57 7.51
C MET A 43 4.50 -1.31 6.35
N GLY A 44 5.23 -0.59 5.49
CA GLY A 44 6.04 -1.15 4.42
C GLY A 44 7.24 -0.26 4.15
N PHE A 45 8.45 -0.79 4.34
CA PHE A 45 9.66 0.01 4.16
C PHE A 45 10.89 -0.87 3.89
N ARG A 46 12.01 -0.22 3.54
CA ARG A 46 13.29 -0.92 3.40
C ARG A 46 14.11 -0.75 4.67
N ASP A 47 14.58 -1.88 5.19
CA ASP A 47 15.51 -1.90 6.31
C ASP A 47 16.93 -1.47 5.87
N LYS A 48 17.87 -1.43 6.83
CA LYS A 48 19.28 -1.07 6.58
C LYS A 48 20.01 -1.98 5.57
N ASP A 49 19.51 -3.21 5.39
CA ASP A 49 20.05 -4.21 4.47
C ASP A 49 19.28 -4.20 3.13
N ASN A 50 18.42 -3.19 2.92
CA ASN A 50 17.56 -2.99 1.75
C ASN A 50 16.50 -4.08 1.55
N ASN A 51 16.17 -4.87 2.60
CA ASN A 51 15.06 -5.80 2.55
C ASN A 51 13.75 -5.05 2.73
N LEU A 52 12.71 -5.50 2.01
CA LEU A 52 11.37 -5.00 2.20
C LEU A 52 10.75 -5.68 3.42
N VAL A 53 10.39 -4.88 4.40
CA VAL A 53 9.88 -5.29 5.72
C VAL A 53 8.74 -4.39 6.16
N GLY A 54 7.99 -4.79 7.19
CA GLY A 54 6.93 -3.98 7.78
C GLY A 54 5.72 -4.81 8.19
N PHE A 55 4.83 -4.19 8.95
CA PHE A 55 3.59 -4.82 9.40
C PHE A 55 2.74 -5.29 8.20
N ASP A 56 2.45 -4.39 7.25
CA ASP A 56 1.66 -4.73 6.07
C ASP A 56 2.35 -5.76 5.16
N ILE A 57 3.69 -5.76 5.13
CA ILE A 57 4.46 -6.73 4.35
C ILE A 57 4.30 -8.14 4.93
N ASP A 58 4.40 -8.28 6.26
CA ASP A 58 4.24 -9.59 6.91
C ASP A 58 2.78 -10.04 6.89
N TYR A 59 1.85 -9.12 7.11
CA TYR A 59 0.41 -9.41 7.10
C TYR A 59 -0.07 -9.82 5.70
N ALA A 60 0.39 -9.13 4.66
CA ALA A 60 0.09 -9.47 3.27
C ALA A 60 0.67 -10.83 2.86
N LYS A 61 1.92 -11.15 3.28
CA LYS A 61 2.51 -12.47 3.04
C LYS A 61 1.65 -13.58 3.65
N ALA A 62 1.28 -13.43 4.92
CA ALA A 62 0.45 -14.41 5.62
C ALA A 62 -0.93 -14.58 4.94
N ALA A 63 -1.58 -13.48 4.55
CA ALA A 63 -2.89 -13.53 3.90
C ALA A 63 -2.81 -14.20 2.51
N VAL A 64 -1.83 -13.85 1.68
CA VAL A 64 -1.68 -14.42 0.33
C VAL A 64 -1.28 -15.89 0.40
N GLU A 65 -0.48 -16.30 1.39
CA GLU A 65 -0.18 -17.72 1.67
C GLU A 65 -1.44 -18.50 2.06
N LYS A 66 -2.30 -17.94 2.92
CA LYS A 66 -3.62 -18.53 3.24
C LYS A 66 -4.51 -18.71 2.01
N MET A 67 -4.39 -17.82 1.01
CA MET A 67 -5.09 -17.96 -0.27
C MET A 67 -4.46 -19.01 -1.19
N GLY A 68 -3.33 -19.63 -0.81
CA GLY A 68 -2.58 -20.58 -1.64
C GLY A 68 -1.92 -19.93 -2.86
N LYS A 69 -1.58 -18.65 -2.77
CA LYS A 69 -0.98 -17.85 -3.85
C LYS A 69 0.42 -17.36 -3.46
N GLU A 70 1.14 -16.82 -4.42
CA GLU A 70 2.43 -16.15 -4.24
C GLU A 70 2.22 -14.63 -4.21
N VAL A 71 2.99 -13.94 -3.36
CA VAL A 71 2.94 -12.48 -3.26
C VAL A 71 4.13 -11.85 -3.96
N LYS A 72 3.86 -10.78 -4.70
CA LYS A 72 4.90 -9.89 -5.23
C LYS A 72 4.61 -8.46 -4.81
N PHE A 73 5.57 -7.82 -4.17
CA PHE A 73 5.47 -6.41 -3.82
C PHE A 73 6.07 -5.55 -4.93
N GLN A 74 5.33 -4.52 -5.32
CA GLN A 74 5.73 -3.55 -6.32
C GLN A 74 5.74 -2.15 -5.70
N PRO A 75 6.92 -1.57 -5.46
CA PRO A 75 7.01 -0.16 -5.09
C PRO A 75 6.42 0.74 -6.18
N ILE A 76 5.58 1.68 -5.78
CA ILE A 76 4.90 2.62 -6.67
C ILE A 76 5.04 4.06 -6.16
N ASP A 77 4.89 5.05 -7.03
CA ASP A 77 4.62 6.42 -6.60
C ASP A 77 3.20 6.47 -6.00
N TRP A 78 3.09 6.86 -4.72
CA TRP A 78 1.81 6.86 -4.01
C TRP A 78 0.72 7.68 -4.70
N LYS A 79 1.11 8.71 -5.48
CA LYS A 79 0.17 9.50 -6.29
C LYS A 79 -0.53 8.71 -7.38
N THR A 80 0.04 7.58 -7.79
CA THR A 80 -0.48 6.77 -8.91
C THR A 80 -1.22 5.51 -8.47
N LYS A 81 -1.35 5.25 -7.17
CA LYS A 81 -1.86 4.00 -6.59
C LYS A 81 -3.19 3.51 -7.18
N GLU A 82 -4.20 4.40 -7.27
CA GLU A 82 -5.51 4.02 -7.83
C GLU A 82 -5.42 3.79 -9.35
N SER A 83 -4.56 4.50 -10.05
CA SER A 83 -4.32 4.33 -11.50
C SER A 83 -3.56 3.02 -11.78
N GLU A 84 -2.58 2.65 -10.93
CA GLU A 84 -1.89 1.37 -11.00
C GLU A 84 -2.87 0.20 -10.80
N LEU A 85 -3.74 0.31 -9.79
CA LEU A 85 -4.77 -0.68 -9.50
C LEU A 85 -5.82 -0.79 -10.63
N SER A 86 -6.35 0.33 -11.10
CA SER A 86 -7.39 0.34 -12.14
C SER A 86 -6.88 -0.20 -13.47
N SER A 87 -5.62 0.05 -13.82
CA SER A 87 -4.98 -0.48 -15.02
C SER A 87 -4.61 -1.97 -14.93
N GLY A 88 -4.63 -2.56 -13.72
CA GLY A 88 -4.24 -3.95 -13.48
C GLY A 88 -2.73 -4.18 -13.49
N ARG A 89 -1.91 -3.13 -13.25
CA ARG A 89 -0.47 -3.29 -13.01
C ARG A 89 -0.18 -3.80 -11.59
N ILE A 90 -1.09 -3.56 -10.66
CA ILE A 90 -1.15 -4.17 -9.34
C ILE A 90 -2.56 -4.73 -9.12
N ASP A 91 -2.68 -5.72 -8.25
CA ASP A 91 -3.94 -6.35 -7.88
C ASP A 91 -4.53 -5.76 -6.61
N LEU A 92 -3.66 -5.34 -5.68
CA LEU A 92 -4.01 -4.75 -4.39
C LEU A 92 -3.21 -3.46 -4.13
N ILE A 93 -3.83 -2.51 -3.40
CA ILE A 93 -3.13 -1.43 -2.69
C ILE A 93 -3.10 -1.82 -1.21
N TRP A 94 -1.90 -2.05 -0.65
CA TRP A 94 -1.77 -2.45 0.75
C TRP A 94 -0.54 -1.81 1.39
N ASN A 95 -0.70 -0.67 1.99
CA ASN A 95 0.36 0.08 2.68
C ASN A 95 -0.24 1.24 3.50
N GLY A 96 -0.91 0.91 4.61
CA GLY A 96 -1.62 1.93 5.39
C GLY A 96 -2.64 2.69 4.52
N TYR A 97 -3.43 1.96 3.74
CA TYR A 97 -4.35 2.60 2.79
C TYR A 97 -5.67 2.97 3.46
N THR A 98 -5.78 4.24 3.83
CA THR A 98 -6.94 4.80 4.54
C THR A 98 -8.22 4.64 3.76
N ILE A 99 -9.25 4.13 4.42
CA ILE A 99 -10.61 4.02 3.90
C ILE A 99 -11.25 5.41 3.94
N THR A 100 -11.54 5.99 2.76
CA THR A 100 -12.29 7.25 2.63
C THR A 100 -13.44 7.09 1.67
N ASP A 101 -14.49 7.92 1.79
CA ASP A 101 -15.64 7.84 0.88
C ASP A 101 -15.23 8.10 -0.57
N LYS A 102 -14.32 9.03 -0.80
CA LYS A 102 -13.73 9.31 -2.11
C LYS A 102 -13.02 8.08 -2.69
N ARG A 103 -12.24 7.35 -1.88
CA ARG A 103 -11.54 6.13 -2.31
C ARG A 103 -12.51 4.97 -2.54
N LYS A 104 -13.58 4.85 -1.75
CA LYS A 104 -14.65 3.86 -1.98
C LYS A 104 -15.35 4.02 -3.33
N GLU A 105 -15.34 5.22 -3.93
CA GLU A 105 -15.82 5.42 -5.30
C GLU A 105 -14.90 4.79 -6.34
N MET A 106 -13.60 4.68 -6.07
CA MET A 106 -12.57 4.22 -7.01
C MET A 106 -12.17 2.76 -6.84
N VAL A 107 -12.20 2.24 -5.61
CA VAL A 107 -11.75 0.88 -5.28
C VAL A 107 -12.78 0.16 -4.39
N LEU A 108 -12.66 -1.17 -4.30
CA LEU A 108 -13.29 -1.96 -3.25
C LEU A 108 -12.34 -2.02 -2.06
N PHE A 109 -12.88 -2.11 -0.83
CA PHE A 109 -12.08 -2.26 0.38
C PHE A 109 -12.42 -3.55 1.11
N THR A 110 -11.43 -4.14 1.76
CA THR A 110 -11.67 -5.09 2.86
C THR A 110 -12.35 -4.38 4.04
N LYS A 111 -12.78 -5.13 5.06
CA LYS A 111 -13.03 -4.54 6.37
C LYS A 111 -11.77 -3.81 6.85
N PRO A 112 -11.90 -2.79 7.73
CA PRO A 112 -10.73 -2.16 8.32
C PRO A 112 -9.92 -3.18 9.13
N TYR A 113 -8.58 -3.10 9.04
CA TYR A 113 -7.70 -3.99 9.79
C TYR A 113 -6.88 -3.28 10.87
N LEU A 114 -6.78 -1.94 10.82
CA LEU A 114 -6.03 -1.14 11.78
C LEU A 114 -6.62 0.26 11.89
N ALA A 115 -6.74 0.77 13.14
CA ALA A 115 -7.07 2.17 13.40
C ALA A 115 -5.84 3.05 13.30
N ASN A 116 -6.01 4.28 12.82
CA ASN A 116 -4.98 5.31 12.69
C ASN A 116 -5.58 6.70 12.90
N ALA A 117 -4.75 7.72 12.93
CA ALA A 117 -5.17 9.12 12.87
C ALA A 117 -4.18 9.92 12.02
N GLN A 118 -4.66 11.00 11.38
CA GLN A 118 -3.80 12.04 10.87
C GLN A 118 -3.47 13.01 12.01
N VAL A 119 -2.19 13.11 12.33
CA VAL A 119 -1.68 13.94 13.44
C VAL A 119 -0.74 15.01 12.92
N ILE A 120 -0.43 15.99 13.76
CA ILE A 120 0.53 17.05 13.44
C ILE A 120 1.82 16.80 14.21
N ALA A 121 2.89 16.51 13.47
CA ALA A 121 4.23 16.39 13.99
C ALA A 121 4.99 17.72 13.86
N THR A 122 5.71 18.10 14.91
CA THR A 122 6.62 19.26 14.93
C THR A 122 7.98 18.84 15.47
N LYS A 123 8.97 19.73 15.39
CA LYS A 123 10.21 19.51 16.13
C LYS A 123 9.93 19.56 17.64
N ALA A 124 10.66 18.77 18.41
CA ALA A 124 10.49 18.70 19.86
C ALA A 124 10.65 20.07 20.57
N ASP A 125 11.51 20.95 20.04
CA ASP A 125 11.77 22.30 20.53
C ASP A 125 10.85 23.39 19.94
N SER A 126 9.84 23.02 19.14
CA SER A 126 8.89 23.95 18.53
C SER A 126 7.95 24.55 19.57
N ASP A 127 7.58 25.82 19.40
CA ASP A 127 6.54 26.49 20.19
C ASP A 127 5.10 26.13 19.76
N ILE A 128 4.94 25.41 18.64
CA ILE A 128 3.64 24.94 18.14
C ILE A 128 3.13 23.83 19.07
N SER A 129 1.94 24.03 19.66
CA SER A 129 1.32 23.14 20.64
C SER A 129 -0.14 22.83 20.35
N THR A 130 -0.82 23.64 19.54
CA THR A 130 -2.23 23.52 19.18
C THR A 130 -2.42 23.70 17.68
N LEU A 131 -3.58 23.31 17.14
CA LEU A 131 -3.93 23.56 15.74
C LEU A 131 -3.93 25.07 15.42
N ALA A 132 -4.31 25.93 16.35
CA ALA A 132 -4.32 27.39 16.15
C ALA A 132 -2.91 27.97 15.91
N ASP A 133 -1.85 27.34 16.46
CA ASP A 133 -0.47 27.78 16.28
C ASP A 133 0.05 27.52 14.85
N LEU A 134 -0.70 26.78 14.03
CA LEU A 134 -0.39 26.57 12.61
C LEU A 134 -0.72 27.79 11.72
N ASP A 135 -1.36 28.83 12.27
CA ASP A 135 -1.61 30.09 11.55
C ASP A 135 -0.29 30.68 11.01
N GLY A 136 -0.26 30.99 9.72
CA GLY A 136 0.91 31.51 9.01
C GLY A 136 2.08 30.54 8.86
N LYS A 137 1.96 29.24 9.21
CA LYS A 137 3.01 28.21 9.13
C LYS A 137 3.05 27.52 7.78
N VAL A 138 4.21 26.95 7.47
CA VAL A 138 4.42 26.07 6.31
C VAL A 138 4.24 24.63 6.75
N ILE A 139 3.30 23.93 6.12
CA ILE A 139 2.93 22.55 6.47
C ILE A 139 3.46 21.58 5.41
N GLY A 140 4.18 20.54 5.83
CA GLY A 140 4.60 19.43 4.98
C GLY A 140 3.59 18.28 5.03
N LEU A 141 3.42 17.56 3.92
CA LEU A 141 2.65 16.33 3.86
C LEU A 141 2.99 15.52 2.60
N GLN A 142 2.64 14.23 2.59
CA GLN A 142 2.78 13.42 1.38
C GLN A 142 1.67 13.78 0.37
N SER A 143 2.06 13.95 -0.90
CA SER A 143 1.13 14.27 -1.98
C SER A 143 0.05 13.22 -2.19
N LEU A 144 -1.20 13.64 -2.35
CA LEU A 144 -2.38 12.78 -2.58
C LEU A 144 -2.55 11.66 -1.53
N SER A 145 -2.09 11.93 -0.30
CA SER A 145 -2.34 11.11 0.89
C SER A 145 -3.64 11.50 1.58
N SER A 146 -4.03 10.73 2.60
CA SER A 146 -5.13 11.09 3.50
C SER A 146 -4.82 12.34 4.34
N ALA A 147 -3.54 12.62 4.63
CA ALA A 147 -3.12 13.87 5.24
C ALA A 147 -3.56 15.10 4.42
N SER A 148 -3.42 15.02 3.09
CA SER A 148 -3.89 16.08 2.19
C SER A 148 -5.40 16.22 2.21
N ASP A 149 -6.15 15.11 2.21
CA ASP A 149 -7.61 15.12 2.29
C ASP A 149 -8.09 15.66 3.66
N ALA A 150 -7.45 15.26 4.76
CA ALA A 150 -7.74 15.72 6.12
C ALA A 150 -7.50 17.23 6.27
N LEU A 151 -6.36 17.74 5.78
CA LEU A 151 -6.07 19.18 5.79
C LEU A 151 -7.11 19.95 4.96
N ASN A 152 -7.45 19.45 3.77
CA ASN A 152 -8.43 20.11 2.89
C ASN A 152 -9.85 20.19 3.49
N ALA A 153 -10.19 19.26 4.38
CA ALA A 153 -11.46 19.23 5.12
C ALA A 153 -11.45 20.08 6.40
N ASN A 154 -10.28 20.52 6.87
CA ASN A 154 -10.13 21.24 8.12
C ASN A 154 -10.04 22.75 7.89
N PRO A 155 -10.76 23.61 8.65
CA PRO A 155 -10.71 25.07 8.52
C PRO A 155 -9.31 25.68 8.67
N ILE A 156 -8.40 25.02 9.37
CA ILE A 156 -7.01 25.50 9.57
C ILE A 156 -6.28 25.73 8.25
N LYS A 157 -6.69 25.05 7.19
CA LYS A 157 -6.13 25.20 5.85
C LYS A 157 -6.14 26.66 5.35
N ASP A 158 -7.16 27.42 5.72
CA ASP A 158 -7.33 28.80 5.25
C ASP A 158 -6.39 29.78 5.98
N SER A 159 -5.80 29.39 7.11
CA SER A 159 -4.91 30.23 7.91
C SER A 159 -3.43 29.89 7.76
N ILE A 160 -3.09 28.68 7.29
CA ILE A 160 -1.68 28.32 7.06
C ILE A 160 -1.06 29.14 5.93
N LYS A 161 0.24 29.34 5.97
CA LYS A 161 0.96 30.10 4.93
C LYS A 161 1.03 29.36 3.60
N SER A 162 1.38 28.07 3.63
CA SER A 162 1.51 27.23 2.44
C SER A 162 1.64 25.75 2.82
N VAL A 163 1.38 24.88 1.82
CA VAL A 163 1.61 23.45 1.89
C VAL A 163 2.80 23.10 1.01
N SER A 164 3.74 22.31 1.56
CA SER A 164 4.81 21.66 0.84
C SER A 164 4.47 20.19 0.66
N GLU A 165 4.28 19.76 -0.58
CA GLU A 165 3.95 18.38 -0.92
C GLU A 165 5.20 17.57 -1.24
N TYR A 166 5.30 16.37 -0.67
CA TYR A 166 6.42 15.46 -0.82
C TYR A 166 6.01 14.15 -1.47
N ALA A 167 6.97 13.46 -2.06
CA ALA A 167 6.74 12.13 -2.63
C ALA A 167 6.50 11.07 -1.53
N ASP A 168 7.15 11.24 -0.37
CA ASP A 168 7.07 10.34 0.78
C ASP A 168 7.23 11.11 2.11
N ASN A 169 6.86 10.45 3.21
CA ASN A 169 6.94 11.03 4.55
C ASN A 169 8.38 11.22 5.05
N VAL A 170 9.35 10.43 4.56
CA VAL A 170 10.76 10.59 4.94
C VAL A 170 11.29 11.95 4.51
N LEU A 171 10.93 12.40 3.30
CA LEU A 171 11.28 13.71 2.79
C LEU A 171 10.60 14.84 3.59
N ALA A 172 9.32 14.68 3.92
CA ALA A 172 8.60 15.65 4.74
C ALA A 172 9.24 15.82 6.13
N LEU A 173 9.55 14.70 6.82
CA LEU A 173 10.22 14.71 8.12
C LEU A 173 11.65 15.26 8.04
N SER A 174 12.39 15.01 6.95
CA SER A 174 13.71 15.61 6.71
C SER A 174 13.62 17.14 6.62
N ASP A 175 12.59 17.66 5.94
CA ASP A 175 12.37 19.10 5.81
C ASP A 175 11.89 19.72 7.13
N LEU A 176 11.11 19.00 7.94
CA LEU A 176 10.75 19.40 9.29
C LEU A 176 12.00 19.52 10.19
N LYS A 177 12.88 18.51 10.19
CA LYS A 177 14.15 18.55 10.95
C LYS A 177 15.03 19.75 10.58
N SER A 178 15.09 20.07 9.28
CA SER A 178 15.90 21.20 8.79
C SER A 178 15.21 22.57 8.92
N GLY A 179 13.95 22.63 9.36
CA GLY A 179 13.19 23.87 9.51
C GLY A 179 12.70 24.48 8.19
N ARG A 180 12.65 23.72 7.09
CA ARG A 180 12.04 24.15 5.82
C ARG A 180 10.51 24.12 5.86
N VAL A 181 9.95 23.26 6.71
CA VAL A 181 8.54 23.30 7.09
C VAL A 181 8.45 23.40 8.62
N ASP A 182 7.35 23.97 9.14
CA ASP A 182 7.13 24.21 10.55
C ASP A 182 6.47 23.01 11.24
N ALA A 183 5.64 22.27 10.49
CA ALA A 183 4.94 21.07 10.94
C ALA A 183 4.71 20.11 9.75
N VAL A 184 4.46 18.84 10.07
CA VAL A 184 4.10 17.80 9.08
C VAL A 184 2.80 17.15 9.52
N ILE A 185 1.84 17.03 8.60
CA ILE A 185 0.65 16.18 8.79
C ILE A 185 1.00 14.79 8.31
N ILE A 186 0.83 13.81 9.17
CA ILE A 186 1.35 12.46 8.99
C ILE A 186 0.48 11.45 9.76
N ASP A 187 0.54 10.21 9.34
CA ASP A 187 -0.09 9.09 10.04
C ASP A 187 0.56 8.87 11.42
N GLU A 188 -0.27 8.71 12.46
CA GLU A 188 0.16 8.50 13.83
C GLU A 188 1.10 7.30 13.95
N VAL A 189 0.74 6.16 13.36
CA VAL A 189 1.59 4.95 13.38
C VAL A 189 2.97 5.18 12.75
N VAL A 190 3.08 6.10 11.78
CA VAL A 190 4.33 6.44 11.12
C VAL A 190 5.19 7.34 12.00
N ILE A 191 4.63 8.41 12.54
CA ILE A 191 5.41 9.31 13.40
C ILE A 191 5.84 8.65 14.70
N ASP A 192 5.01 7.78 15.28
CA ASP A 192 5.35 7.00 16.48
C ASP A 192 6.60 6.14 16.24
N TYR A 193 6.66 5.49 15.07
CA TYR A 193 7.85 4.73 14.68
C TYR A 193 9.11 5.62 14.64
N TYR A 194 9.04 6.80 14.02
CA TYR A 194 10.20 7.70 13.93
C TYR A 194 10.56 8.31 15.30
N MET A 195 9.58 8.62 16.14
CA MET A 195 9.83 9.11 17.50
C MET A 195 10.55 8.07 18.36
N ALA A 196 10.22 6.78 18.19
CA ALA A 196 10.91 5.69 18.87
C ALA A 196 12.36 5.47 18.35
N GLN A 197 12.62 5.78 17.08
CA GLN A 197 13.97 5.67 16.49
C GLN A 197 14.86 6.89 16.74
N GLU A 198 14.26 8.08 16.85
CA GLU A 198 14.94 9.37 16.95
C GLU A 198 14.41 10.14 18.17
N GLU A 199 14.65 9.61 19.38
CA GLU A 199 14.17 10.21 20.65
C GLU A 199 14.51 11.69 20.75
N GLY A 200 13.51 12.50 21.17
CA GLY A 200 13.67 13.94 21.37
C GLY A 200 13.79 14.78 20.09
N THR A 201 13.57 14.19 18.92
CA THR A 201 13.60 14.92 17.64
C THR A 201 12.25 15.54 17.30
N PHE A 202 11.17 14.81 17.52
CA PHE A 202 9.81 15.21 17.19
C PHE A 202 8.90 15.22 18.42
N LYS A 203 7.81 15.95 18.32
CA LYS A 203 6.63 15.83 19.17
C LYS A 203 5.37 15.88 18.31
N VAL A 204 4.30 15.30 18.80
CA VAL A 204 2.97 15.30 18.18
C VAL A 204 2.06 16.19 19.03
N LEU A 205 1.15 16.92 18.38
CA LEU A 205 0.12 17.69 19.07
C LEU A 205 -0.92 16.75 19.67
N ASP A 206 -1.49 17.13 20.81
CA ASP A 206 -2.55 16.35 21.47
C ASP A 206 -3.84 16.25 20.60
N GLU A 207 -4.06 17.23 19.71
CA GLU A 207 -5.19 17.28 18.81
C GLU A 207 -4.88 16.54 17.51
N SER A 208 -5.61 15.45 17.23
CA SER A 208 -5.57 14.81 15.91
C SER A 208 -6.38 15.59 14.88
N LEU A 209 -5.95 15.56 13.62
CA LEU A 209 -6.65 16.24 12.54
C LEU A 209 -7.87 15.44 12.05
N ALA A 210 -7.73 14.12 11.95
CA ALA A 210 -8.79 13.20 11.58
C ALA A 210 -8.51 11.78 12.07
N PRO A 211 -9.49 11.08 12.67
CA PRO A 211 -9.40 9.64 12.88
C PRO A 211 -9.52 8.91 11.54
N GLU A 212 -8.86 7.78 11.41
CA GLU A 212 -8.81 6.97 10.19
C GLU A 212 -8.83 5.47 10.48
N GLU A 213 -9.16 4.69 9.46
CA GLU A 213 -9.00 3.24 9.45
C GLU A 213 -8.32 2.81 8.15
N TYR A 214 -7.42 1.82 8.25
CA TYR A 214 -6.76 1.22 7.10
C TYR A 214 -7.50 -0.02 6.61
N GLY A 215 -7.60 -0.15 5.29
CA GLY A 215 -8.10 -1.34 4.61
C GLY A 215 -7.27 -1.64 3.37
N VAL A 216 -7.43 -2.84 2.83
CA VAL A 216 -6.78 -3.21 1.57
C VAL A 216 -7.65 -2.81 0.39
N GLY A 217 -7.07 -2.07 -0.55
CA GLY A 217 -7.75 -1.66 -1.78
C GLY A 217 -7.70 -2.74 -2.84
N VAL A 218 -8.86 -3.09 -3.39
CA VAL A 218 -9.04 -4.08 -4.47
C VAL A 218 -9.68 -3.40 -5.67
N LYS A 219 -9.30 -3.80 -6.88
CA LYS A 219 -9.86 -3.24 -8.12
C LYS A 219 -11.38 -3.39 -8.17
N LYS A 220 -12.10 -2.32 -8.52
CA LYS A 220 -13.55 -2.35 -8.77
C LYS A 220 -13.94 -3.47 -9.72
N GLY A 221 -14.97 -4.23 -9.34
CA GLY A 221 -15.48 -5.37 -10.09
C GLY A 221 -14.72 -6.68 -9.84
N ASN A 222 -13.67 -6.69 -9.01
CA ASN A 222 -12.99 -7.93 -8.60
C ASN A 222 -13.48 -8.40 -7.22
N ASP A 223 -14.78 -8.64 -7.12
CA ASP A 223 -15.45 -9.05 -5.88
C ASP A 223 -14.99 -10.45 -5.42
N GLU A 224 -14.55 -11.30 -6.37
CA GLU A 224 -14.01 -12.63 -6.06
C GLU A 224 -12.70 -12.51 -5.26
N LEU A 225 -11.75 -11.69 -5.73
CA LEU A 225 -10.50 -11.45 -5.02
C LEU A 225 -10.74 -10.79 -3.65
N LEU A 226 -11.66 -9.81 -3.57
CA LEU A 226 -12.02 -9.19 -2.30
C LEU A 226 -12.54 -10.22 -1.30
N LYS A 227 -13.45 -11.09 -1.72
CA LYS A 227 -14.02 -12.13 -0.86
C LYS A 227 -12.97 -13.14 -0.40
N GLU A 228 -12.10 -13.57 -1.32
CA GLU A 228 -11.01 -14.50 -1.01
C GLU A 228 -10.02 -13.89 0.00
N LEU A 229 -9.61 -12.64 -0.24
CA LEU A 229 -8.72 -11.90 0.66
C LEU A 229 -9.35 -11.67 2.03
N GLN A 230 -10.62 -11.22 2.09
CA GLN A 230 -11.32 -10.98 3.37
C GLN A 230 -11.41 -12.26 4.19
N LYS A 231 -11.70 -13.39 3.53
CA LYS A 231 -11.70 -14.69 4.21
C LYS A 231 -10.34 -15.03 4.81
N ALA A 232 -9.25 -14.78 4.07
CA ALA A 232 -7.90 -15.01 4.57
C ALA A 232 -7.57 -14.13 5.78
N LEU A 233 -7.97 -12.84 5.74
CA LEU A 233 -7.79 -11.92 6.87
C LEU A 233 -8.60 -12.36 8.11
N ASP A 234 -9.87 -12.75 7.92
CA ASP A 234 -10.73 -13.26 9.00
C ASP A 234 -10.12 -14.54 9.63
N GLU A 235 -9.50 -15.42 8.83
CA GLU A 235 -8.80 -16.62 9.31
C GLU A 235 -7.53 -16.30 10.11
N LEU A 236 -6.73 -15.30 9.67
CA LEU A 236 -5.53 -14.85 10.39
C LEU A 236 -5.87 -14.17 11.72
N SER A 237 -6.98 -13.44 11.78
CA SER A 237 -7.50 -12.94 13.06
C SER A 237 -7.93 -14.07 13.99
N ALA A 238 -8.66 -15.06 13.46
CA ALA A 238 -9.21 -16.16 14.26
C ALA A 238 -8.13 -17.10 14.81
N ASP A 239 -7.02 -17.32 14.10
CA ASP A 239 -5.93 -18.20 14.51
C ASP A 239 -4.81 -17.50 15.31
N GLY A 240 -4.91 -16.18 15.50
CA GLY A 240 -3.97 -15.37 16.28
C GLY A 240 -2.76 -14.86 15.50
N THR A 241 -2.58 -15.26 14.24
CA THR A 241 -1.42 -14.83 13.41
C THR A 241 -1.40 -13.31 13.24
N ALA A 242 -2.57 -12.68 13.08
CA ALA A 242 -2.67 -11.23 12.93
C ALA A 242 -2.18 -10.49 14.19
N ALA A 243 -2.56 -10.98 15.38
CA ALA A 243 -2.12 -10.45 16.67
C ALA A 243 -0.59 -10.60 16.85
N GLU A 244 -0.03 -11.77 16.53
CA GLU A 244 1.42 -12.01 16.60
C GLU A 244 2.21 -11.05 15.69
N ILE A 245 1.73 -10.79 14.47
CA ILE A 245 2.34 -9.83 13.55
C ILE A 245 2.23 -8.41 14.13
N SER A 246 1.08 -8.05 14.71
CA SER A 246 0.88 -6.75 15.35
C SER A 246 1.82 -6.54 16.54
N GLU A 247 1.92 -7.50 17.44
CA GLU A 247 2.83 -7.47 18.59
C GLU A 247 4.30 -7.31 18.16
N LYS A 248 4.70 -7.98 17.08
CA LYS A 248 6.05 -7.85 16.52
C LYS A 248 6.39 -6.42 16.11
N TRP A 249 5.45 -5.70 15.51
CA TRP A 249 5.70 -4.39 14.91
C TRP A 249 5.34 -3.20 15.81
N PHE A 250 4.33 -3.37 16.66
CA PHE A 250 3.81 -2.31 17.53
C PHE A 250 4.01 -2.57 19.02
N GLY A 251 4.43 -3.78 19.40
CA GLY A 251 4.55 -4.19 20.81
C GLY A 251 3.20 -4.52 21.47
N GLU A 252 2.11 -4.45 20.73
CA GLU A 252 0.75 -4.76 21.17
C GLU A 252 -0.13 -5.19 19.99
N ASP A 253 -1.28 -5.83 20.27
CA ASP A 253 -2.27 -6.14 19.24
C ASP A 253 -3.12 -4.90 18.93
N LYS A 254 -2.91 -4.33 17.74
CA LYS A 254 -3.66 -3.20 17.17
C LYS A 254 -4.62 -3.62 16.07
N VAL A 255 -4.70 -4.91 15.73
CA VAL A 255 -5.55 -5.39 14.63
C VAL A 255 -7.02 -5.28 15.03
N LEU A 256 -7.82 -4.70 14.15
CA LEU A 256 -9.27 -4.63 14.30
C LEU A 256 -9.90 -5.97 13.89
N ASN A 257 -10.91 -6.44 14.67
CA ASN A 257 -11.64 -7.70 14.49
C ASN A 257 -13.05 -7.46 13.94
#